data_659991defef0d4bdb2859ecfc92b410b
#
_entry.id   659991defef0d4bdb2859ecfc92b410b
#
_cell.length_a   1.000
_cell.length_b   1.000
_cell.length_c   1.000
_cell.angle_alpha   90.00
_cell.angle_beta   90.00
_cell.angle_gamma   90.00
#
_symmetry.space_group_name_H-M   'P 1'
#
loop_
_entity.id
_entity.type
_entity.pdbx_description
1 polymer ?
#
loop_
_entity_poly.entity_id
_entity_poly.type
_entity_poly.pdbx_seq_one_letter_code
_entity_poly.pdbx_strand_id
1 'polypeptide(L)'
;MRVLRGRAVDPESDRATTQRLAAWAGDTGEPAVRVWRPHPTVAFGRRDATCDGYDRALRTAREHGYEVVERSVGGHAVTFTGSTVAFLRAEPVEEARTGIGTRYDRATEDVAAALATVGAPVEQGEPDGAFCPGTHSLSARGKIAGLAQRVKRDAALVSGVVVVADHDRIAEVLEPVYGALGLPFEPTAVGSVARAGGVADPERVVRALQNRLATDPHVEWVRET
;
A
#
# COMPACT_ATOMS: atom_id res chain seq x y z
N MET A 1 -19.71 -4.58 8.44
CA MET A 1 -18.32 -4.62 7.89
C MET A 1 -17.31 -4.72 9.02
N ARG A 2 -16.37 -5.66 8.97
CA ARG A 2 -15.31 -5.80 9.96
C ARG A 2 -14.17 -4.82 9.70
N VAL A 3 -13.73 -4.08 10.71
CA VAL A 3 -12.58 -3.15 10.62
C VAL A 3 -11.49 -3.59 11.60
N LEU A 4 -10.32 -3.92 11.07
CA LEU A 4 -9.18 -4.33 11.87
C LEU A 4 -8.21 -3.15 12.02
N ARG A 5 -7.87 -2.77 13.26
CA ARG A 5 -6.93 -1.70 13.60
C ARG A 5 -5.63 -2.22 14.17
N GLY A 6 -4.59 -1.44 13.98
CA GLY A 6 -3.26 -1.76 14.52
C GLY A 6 -2.43 -2.66 13.63
N ARG A 7 -1.21 -2.93 14.08
CA ARG A 7 -0.26 -3.84 13.43
C ARG A 7 0.15 -4.93 14.39
N ALA A 8 0.60 -6.07 13.87
CA ALA A 8 1.19 -7.15 14.64
C ALA A 8 2.63 -6.81 15.07
N VAL A 9 3.23 -7.68 15.87
CA VAL A 9 4.56 -7.46 16.49
C VAL A 9 5.71 -7.38 15.47
N ASP A 10 5.58 -8.06 14.34
CA ASP A 10 6.59 -8.13 13.28
C ASP A 10 5.94 -8.16 11.87
N PRO A 11 6.74 -7.96 10.78
CA PRO A 11 6.21 -7.92 9.43
C PRO A 11 5.56 -9.23 8.95
N GLU A 12 6.04 -10.38 9.41
CA GLU A 12 5.49 -11.69 9.03
C GLU A 12 4.11 -11.92 9.66
N SER A 13 3.99 -11.67 10.95
CA SER A 13 2.73 -11.70 11.71
C SER A 13 1.71 -10.71 11.15
N ASP A 14 2.18 -9.54 10.71
CA ASP A 14 1.36 -8.51 10.08
C ASP A 14 0.80 -8.97 8.72
N ARG A 15 1.64 -9.64 7.93
CA ARG A 15 1.24 -10.27 6.68
C ARG A 15 0.23 -11.40 6.90
N ALA A 16 0.47 -12.27 7.88
CA ALA A 16 -0.44 -13.35 8.24
C ALA A 16 -1.81 -12.79 8.70
N THR A 17 -1.82 -11.71 9.47
CA THR A 17 -3.03 -11.00 9.88
C THR A 17 -3.84 -10.49 8.67
N THR A 18 -3.17 -9.89 7.70
CA THR A 18 -3.80 -9.43 6.46
C THR A 18 -4.39 -10.60 5.65
N GLN A 19 -3.68 -11.74 5.58
CA GLN A 19 -4.16 -12.94 4.88
C GLN A 19 -5.38 -13.57 5.57
N ARG A 20 -5.40 -13.62 6.91
CA ARG A 20 -6.56 -14.11 7.69
C ARG A 20 -7.79 -13.23 7.50
N LEU A 21 -7.63 -11.91 7.47
CA LEU A 21 -8.73 -10.99 7.21
C LEU A 21 -9.34 -11.20 5.82
N ALA A 22 -8.49 -11.43 4.83
CA ALA A 22 -8.91 -11.72 3.47
C ALA A 22 -9.66 -13.06 3.34
N ALA A 23 -9.19 -14.10 4.04
CA ALA A 23 -9.86 -15.39 4.09
C ALA A 23 -11.21 -15.29 4.80
N TRP A 24 -11.25 -14.59 5.94
CA TRP A 24 -12.47 -14.35 6.69
C TRP A 24 -13.57 -13.68 5.84
N ALA A 25 -13.23 -12.69 5.00
CA ALA A 25 -14.21 -12.05 4.12
C ALA A 25 -14.82 -13.02 3.10
N GLY A 26 -14.01 -13.94 2.55
CA GLY A 26 -14.49 -14.99 1.64
C GLY A 26 -15.36 -16.03 2.36
N ASP A 27 -14.96 -16.46 3.57
CA ASP A 27 -15.64 -17.51 4.32
C ASP A 27 -16.99 -17.04 4.90
N THR A 28 -17.07 -15.78 5.33
CA THR A 28 -18.29 -15.25 5.99
C THR A 28 -19.25 -14.54 5.05
N GLY A 29 -18.79 -14.17 3.85
CA GLY A 29 -19.57 -13.34 2.94
C GLY A 29 -19.67 -11.86 3.40
N GLU A 30 -18.88 -11.45 4.41
CA GLU A 30 -18.89 -10.07 4.91
C GLU A 30 -17.63 -9.30 4.50
N PRO A 31 -17.76 -8.02 4.09
CA PRO A 31 -16.60 -7.21 3.76
C PRO A 31 -15.77 -6.84 4.99
N ALA A 32 -14.46 -6.72 4.79
CA ALA A 32 -13.51 -6.33 5.82
C ALA A 32 -12.53 -5.27 5.34
N VAL A 33 -12.11 -4.40 6.26
CA VAL A 33 -11.12 -3.33 6.02
C VAL A 33 -10.02 -3.39 7.07
N ARG A 34 -8.80 -3.14 6.63
CA ARG A 34 -7.66 -2.86 7.50
C ARG A 34 -6.95 -1.62 7.00
N VAL A 35 -6.67 -0.68 7.92
CA VAL A 35 -5.80 0.47 7.66
C VAL A 35 -4.82 0.57 8.81
N TRP A 36 -3.52 0.55 8.49
CA TRP A 36 -2.47 0.47 9.50
C TRP A 36 -1.17 1.13 9.03
N ARG A 37 -0.26 1.36 9.98
CA ARG A 37 1.12 1.77 9.70
C ARG A 37 1.98 0.51 9.67
N PRO A 38 2.48 0.08 8.49
CA PRO A 38 3.32 -1.11 8.40
C PRO A 38 4.68 -0.92 9.09
N HIS A 39 5.37 -2.01 9.34
CA HIS A 39 6.76 -1.98 9.79
C HIS A 39 7.66 -1.38 8.71
N PRO A 40 8.72 -0.63 9.09
CA PRO A 40 9.71 -0.15 8.14
C PRO A 40 10.40 -1.32 7.42
N THR A 41 10.12 -1.46 6.13
CA THR A 41 10.62 -2.56 5.29
C THR A 41 10.77 -2.09 3.85
N VAL A 42 11.63 -2.75 3.08
CA VAL A 42 11.57 -2.71 1.61
C VAL A 42 10.89 -3.99 1.12
N ALA A 43 9.74 -3.81 0.49
CA ALA A 43 8.91 -4.91 0.02
C ALA A 43 9.10 -5.12 -1.49
N PHE A 44 9.76 -6.20 -1.87
CA PHE A 44 10.01 -6.58 -3.26
C PHE A 44 8.82 -7.32 -3.86
N GLY A 45 8.50 -7.02 -5.10
CA GLY A 45 7.45 -7.70 -5.86
C GLY A 45 7.97 -8.92 -6.63
N ARG A 46 7.07 -9.72 -7.17
CA ARG A 46 7.47 -10.90 -7.96
C ARG A 46 8.29 -10.58 -9.22
N ARG A 47 8.11 -9.38 -9.79
CA ARG A 47 8.86 -8.96 -10.98
C ARG A 47 10.32 -8.68 -10.64
N ASP A 48 10.61 -8.22 -9.44
CA ASP A 48 11.98 -7.93 -9.02
C ASP A 48 12.83 -9.19 -8.94
N ALA A 49 12.25 -10.30 -8.47
CA ALA A 49 12.92 -11.59 -8.37
C ALA A 49 13.37 -12.17 -9.74
N THR A 50 12.90 -11.61 -10.84
CA THR A 50 13.35 -12.00 -12.21
C THR A 50 14.44 -11.08 -12.77
N CYS A 51 14.83 -10.04 -12.05
CA CYS A 51 15.91 -9.13 -12.47
C CYS A 51 17.28 -9.71 -12.08
N ASP A 52 18.27 -9.62 -12.98
CA ASP A 52 19.63 -10.11 -12.73
C ASP A 52 20.29 -9.47 -11.50
N GLY A 53 19.90 -8.24 -11.17
CA GLY A 53 20.43 -7.50 -10.02
C GLY A 53 19.67 -7.71 -8.72
N TYR A 54 18.75 -8.67 -8.62
CA TYR A 54 17.87 -8.84 -7.46
C TYR A 54 18.62 -9.02 -6.13
N ASP A 55 19.62 -9.91 -6.09
CA ASP A 55 20.42 -10.11 -4.87
C ASP A 55 21.19 -8.87 -4.45
N ARG A 56 21.63 -8.05 -5.40
CA ARG A 56 22.26 -6.76 -5.10
C ARG A 56 21.25 -5.80 -4.51
N ALA A 57 20.04 -5.73 -5.07
CA ALA A 57 18.98 -4.87 -4.57
C ALA A 57 18.55 -5.24 -3.12
N LEU A 58 18.50 -6.55 -2.79
CA LEU A 58 18.24 -7.02 -1.42
C LEU A 58 19.34 -6.56 -0.44
N ARG A 59 20.63 -6.67 -0.83
CA ARG A 59 21.75 -6.18 0.00
C ARG A 59 21.68 -4.68 0.19
N THR A 60 21.47 -3.93 -0.89
CA THR A 60 21.33 -2.46 -0.85
C THR A 60 20.25 -2.01 0.11
N ALA A 61 19.06 -2.63 0.09
CA ALA A 61 17.99 -2.30 1.03
C ALA A 61 18.42 -2.52 2.50
N ARG A 62 19.14 -3.62 2.78
CA ARG A 62 19.65 -3.93 4.13
C ARG A 62 20.75 -2.96 4.57
N GLU A 63 21.63 -2.54 3.68
CA GLU A 63 22.68 -1.53 3.94
C GLU A 63 22.08 -0.17 4.30
N HIS A 64 20.87 0.15 3.80
CA HIS A 64 20.10 1.33 4.20
C HIS A 64 19.30 1.12 5.49
N GLY A 65 19.50 -0.01 6.20
CA GLY A 65 18.87 -0.28 7.50
C GLY A 65 17.44 -0.80 7.43
N TYR A 66 16.99 -1.30 6.28
CA TYR A 66 15.65 -1.84 6.14
C TYR A 66 15.63 -3.37 6.18
N GLU A 67 14.64 -3.90 6.88
CA GLU A 67 14.26 -5.29 6.71
C GLU A 67 13.67 -5.50 5.31
N VAL A 68 13.92 -6.67 4.74
CA VAL A 68 13.46 -7.01 3.39
C VAL A 68 12.34 -8.04 3.46
N VAL A 69 11.24 -7.77 2.76
CA VAL A 69 10.13 -8.71 2.64
C VAL A 69 9.78 -8.95 1.17
N GLU A 70 9.39 -10.18 0.86
CA GLU A 70 8.93 -10.55 -0.47
C GLU A 70 7.40 -10.59 -0.51
N ARG A 71 6.82 -9.87 -1.48
CA ARG A 71 5.38 -9.87 -1.68
C ARG A 71 4.98 -10.97 -2.66
N SER A 72 3.87 -11.64 -2.37
CA SER A 72 3.27 -12.60 -3.29
C SER A 72 2.49 -11.96 -4.45
N VAL A 73 2.48 -10.63 -4.53
CA VAL A 73 1.81 -9.84 -5.58
C VAL A 73 2.82 -9.29 -6.59
N GLY A 74 2.35 -8.90 -7.77
CA GLY A 74 3.16 -8.27 -8.81
C GLY A 74 3.65 -6.87 -8.42
N GLY A 75 4.26 -6.18 -9.38
CA GLY A 75 4.85 -4.86 -9.18
C GLY A 75 6.33 -4.93 -8.77
N HIS A 76 6.91 -3.78 -8.45
CA HIS A 76 8.31 -3.57 -8.10
C HIS A 76 8.47 -3.12 -6.65
N ALA A 77 9.71 -2.95 -6.20
CA ALA A 77 10.06 -2.59 -4.84
C ALA A 77 9.32 -1.34 -4.34
N VAL A 78 8.88 -1.39 -3.09
CA VAL A 78 8.23 -0.29 -2.37
C VAL A 78 8.87 -0.20 -0.99
N THR A 79 9.16 1.01 -0.53
CA THR A 79 9.70 1.24 0.81
C THR A 79 8.57 1.70 1.73
N PHE A 80 8.41 1.01 2.86
CA PHE A 80 7.60 1.44 3.98
C PHE A 80 8.49 2.12 5.01
N THR A 81 8.09 3.31 5.45
CA THR A 81 8.71 4.03 6.55
C THR A 81 7.78 4.05 7.75
N GLY A 82 8.21 4.64 8.86
CA GLY A 82 7.33 4.88 10.00
C GLY A 82 6.14 5.78 9.72
N SER A 83 6.15 6.52 8.60
CA SER A 83 5.08 7.44 8.19
C SER A 83 4.18 6.91 7.08
N THR A 84 4.50 5.80 6.44
CA THR A 84 3.62 5.22 5.41
C THR A 84 2.38 4.57 6.03
N VAL A 85 1.26 4.64 5.32
CA VAL A 85 0.00 4.00 5.70
C VAL A 85 -0.39 3.00 4.64
N ALA A 86 -0.65 1.76 5.06
CA ALA A 86 -1.18 0.71 4.19
C ALA A 86 -2.68 0.53 4.44
N PHE A 87 -3.41 0.10 3.41
CA PHE A 87 -4.80 -0.27 3.54
C PHE A 87 -5.11 -1.54 2.73
N LEU A 88 -6.13 -2.23 3.18
CA LEU A 88 -6.74 -3.37 2.50
C LEU A 88 -8.25 -3.29 2.68
N ARG A 89 -8.98 -3.47 1.58
CA ARG A 89 -10.41 -3.76 1.57
C ARG A 89 -10.61 -5.14 0.94
N ALA A 90 -11.18 -6.05 1.70
CA ALA A 90 -11.56 -7.38 1.25
C ALA A 90 -13.09 -7.42 1.08
N GLU A 91 -13.55 -7.92 -0.05
CA GLU A 91 -14.97 -8.09 -0.36
C GLU A 91 -15.23 -9.51 -0.83
N PRO A 92 -16.33 -10.14 -0.39
CA PRO A 92 -16.74 -11.42 -0.94
C PRO A 92 -17.07 -11.25 -2.43
N VAL A 93 -16.78 -12.26 -3.24
CA VAL A 93 -17.12 -12.28 -4.66
C VAL A 93 -17.71 -13.63 -5.03
N GLU A 94 -18.81 -13.60 -5.77
CA GLU A 94 -19.42 -14.81 -6.34
C GLU A 94 -18.65 -15.28 -7.58
N GLU A 95 -18.18 -14.31 -8.38
CA GLU A 95 -17.40 -14.57 -9.59
C GLU A 95 -16.11 -13.75 -9.61
N ALA A 96 -14.97 -14.44 -9.66
CA ALA A 96 -13.63 -13.83 -9.57
C ALA A 96 -13.34 -12.77 -10.65
N ARG A 97 -13.93 -12.89 -11.82
CA ARG A 97 -13.66 -12.00 -12.96
C ARG A 97 -14.59 -10.79 -13.06
N THR A 98 -15.67 -10.76 -12.26
CA THR A 98 -16.68 -9.70 -12.29
C THR A 98 -16.32 -8.53 -11.39
N GLY A 99 -16.59 -7.31 -11.83
CA GLY A 99 -16.46 -6.08 -11.02
C GLY A 99 -15.03 -5.63 -10.72
N ILE A 100 -14.01 -6.09 -11.45
CA ILE A 100 -12.60 -5.70 -11.21
C ILE A 100 -12.43 -4.18 -11.35
N GLY A 101 -12.91 -3.59 -12.46
CA GLY A 101 -12.83 -2.14 -12.69
C GLY A 101 -13.57 -1.37 -11.62
N THR A 102 -14.84 -1.71 -11.38
CA THR A 102 -15.69 -1.02 -10.40
C THR A 102 -15.09 -1.00 -8.98
N ARG A 103 -14.43 -2.08 -8.54
CA ARG A 103 -13.74 -2.11 -7.25
C ARG A 103 -12.51 -1.21 -7.21
N TYR A 104 -11.76 -1.15 -8.31
CA TYR A 104 -10.65 -0.22 -8.43
C TYR A 104 -11.12 1.23 -8.40
N ASP A 105 -12.10 1.58 -9.23
CA ASP A 105 -12.62 2.93 -9.36
C ASP A 105 -13.12 3.43 -8.01
N ARG A 106 -13.97 2.64 -7.32
CA ARG A 106 -14.46 2.97 -5.99
C ARG A 106 -13.35 3.15 -4.96
N ALA A 107 -12.38 2.23 -4.92
CA ALA A 107 -11.27 2.35 -3.97
C ALA A 107 -10.39 3.56 -4.26
N THR A 108 -10.17 3.88 -5.53
CA THR A 108 -9.41 5.06 -5.97
C THR A 108 -10.12 6.35 -5.56
N GLU A 109 -11.44 6.43 -5.78
CA GLU A 109 -12.28 7.56 -5.35
C GLU A 109 -12.30 7.72 -3.83
N ASP A 110 -12.47 6.63 -3.07
CA ASP A 110 -12.47 6.63 -1.60
C ASP A 110 -11.14 7.13 -1.04
N VAL A 111 -10.01 6.66 -1.61
CA VAL A 111 -8.66 7.09 -1.19
C VAL A 111 -8.41 8.55 -1.55
N ALA A 112 -8.77 8.99 -2.75
CA ALA A 112 -8.63 10.39 -3.17
C ALA A 112 -9.46 11.32 -2.26
N ALA A 113 -10.70 10.94 -1.97
CA ALA A 113 -11.57 11.69 -1.06
C ALA A 113 -11.01 11.74 0.37
N ALA A 114 -10.43 10.62 0.87
CA ALA A 114 -9.76 10.61 2.17
C ALA A 114 -8.57 11.57 2.21
N LEU A 115 -7.72 11.56 1.17
CA LEU A 115 -6.55 12.43 1.07
C LEU A 115 -6.93 13.91 0.98
N ALA A 116 -8.01 14.25 0.28
CA ALA A 116 -8.53 15.61 0.24
C ALA A 116 -8.93 16.12 1.63
N THR A 117 -9.50 15.27 2.51
CA THR A 117 -9.88 15.67 3.88
C THR A 117 -8.69 15.99 4.78
N VAL A 118 -7.50 15.52 4.44
CA VAL A 118 -6.25 15.83 5.16
C VAL A 118 -5.42 16.92 4.46
N GLY A 119 -5.99 17.60 3.47
CA GLY A 119 -5.38 18.73 2.79
C GLY A 119 -4.43 18.35 1.63
N ALA A 120 -4.50 17.13 1.14
CA ALA A 120 -3.71 16.66 0.01
C ALA A 120 -4.64 16.18 -1.13
N PRO A 121 -5.27 17.09 -1.87
CA PRO A 121 -6.03 16.70 -3.06
C PRO A 121 -5.09 16.07 -4.09
N VAL A 122 -5.52 14.96 -4.67
CA VAL A 122 -4.75 14.15 -5.63
C VAL A 122 -5.54 13.94 -6.91
N GLU A 123 -4.81 13.70 -7.99
CA GLU A 123 -5.37 13.26 -9.27
C GLU A 123 -4.92 11.83 -9.57
N GLN A 124 -5.73 11.10 -10.32
CA GLN A 124 -5.32 9.80 -10.83
C GLN A 124 -4.29 9.99 -11.94
N GLY A 125 -3.14 9.37 -11.79
CA GLY A 125 -2.05 9.44 -12.76
C GLY A 125 -0.75 8.89 -12.20
N GLU A 126 0.09 8.39 -13.10
CA GLU A 126 1.41 7.86 -12.77
C GLU A 126 2.47 8.87 -13.25
N PRO A 127 3.29 9.46 -12.37
CA PRO A 127 4.44 10.24 -12.78
C PRO A 127 5.49 9.39 -13.48
N ASP A 128 6.17 9.93 -14.47
CA ASP A 128 7.30 9.27 -15.12
C ASP A 128 8.38 8.93 -14.10
N GLY A 129 8.94 7.74 -14.20
CA GLY A 129 9.97 7.26 -13.28
C GLY A 129 9.47 6.93 -11.86
N ALA A 130 8.18 6.89 -11.61
CA ALA A 130 7.66 6.57 -10.29
C ALA A 130 7.96 5.12 -9.87
N PHE A 131 8.13 4.90 -8.56
CA PHE A 131 8.30 3.57 -8.00
C PHE A 131 7.03 2.71 -8.21
N CYS A 132 7.23 1.41 -8.44
CA CYS A 132 6.15 0.41 -8.61
C CYS A 132 5.01 0.95 -9.50
N PRO A 133 5.30 1.28 -10.79
CA PRO A 133 4.34 1.94 -11.66
C PRO A 133 3.08 1.08 -11.90
N GLY A 134 1.94 1.75 -12.01
CA GLY A 134 0.63 1.10 -12.22
C GLY A 134 -0.46 2.10 -12.58
N THR A 135 -1.52 1.62 -13.22
CA THR A 135 -2.63 2.44 -13.74
C THR A 135 -3.52 3.07 -12.67
N HIS A 136 -3.43 2.57 -11.42
CA HIS A 136 -4.23 3.06 -10.29
C HIS A 136 -3.34 3.74 -9.25
N SER A 137 -2.65 4.78 -9.71
CA SER A 137 -1.83 5.66 -8.86
C SER A 137 -2.53 6.98 -8.66
N LEU A 138 -2.31 7.57 -7.47
CA LEU A 138 -2.77 8.90 -7.10
C LEU A 138 -1.56 9.78 -6.84
N SER A 139 -1.55 10.94 -7.46
CA SER A 139 -0.39 11.82 -7.50
C SER A 139 -0.75 13.27 -7.21
N ALA A 140 0.13 13.96 -6.50
CA ALA A 140 0.23 15.40 -6.39
C ALA A 140 1.67 15.75 -6.01
N ARG A 141 2.38 16.48 -6.87
CA ARG A 141 3.83 16.73 -6.74
C ARG A 141 4.63 15.43 -6.58
N GLY A 142 4.30 14.40 -7.37
CA GLY A 142 4.83 13.04 -7.30
C GLY A 142 3.77 12.04 -6.84
N LYS A 143 4.09 10.74 -6.92
CA LYS A 143 3.21 9.64 -6.53
C LYS A 143 3.03 9.58 -5.02
N ILE A 144 1.80 9.74 -4.55
CA ILE A 144 1.42 9.69 -3.14
C ILE A 144 0.86 8.31 -2.78
N ALA A 145 0.05 7.71 -3.66
CA ALA A 145 -0.54 6.41 -3.41
C ALA A 145 -0.51 5.52 -4.64
N GLY A 146 -0.46 4.22 -4.42
CA GLY A 146 -0.62 3.20 -5.44
C GLY A 146 -1.56 2.11 -4.95
N LEU A 147 -2.46 1.67 -5.83
CA LEU A 147 -3.44 0.63 -5.54
C LEU A 147 -3.17 -0.61 -6.38
N ALA A 148 -3.42 -1.77 -5.79
CA ALA A 148 -3.36 -3.07 -6.45
C ALA A 148 -4.56 -3.92 -6.07
N GLN A 149 -5.05 -4.73 -7.01
CA GLN A 149 -6.12 -5.69 -6.75
C GLN A 149 -5.62 -7.11 -6.93
N ARG A 150 -6.06 -7.98 -6.05
CA ARG A 150 -5.92 -9.43 -6.17
C ARG A 150 -7.27 -10.08 -5.95
N VAL A 151 -7.68 -10.88 -6.92
CA VAL A 151 -8.90 -11.68 -6.78
C VAL A 151 -8.51 -13.11 -6.45
N LYS A 152 -9.09 -13.64 -5.39
CA LYS A 152 -9.07 -15.05 -5.01
C LYS A 152 -10.42 -15.65 -5.38
N ARG A 153 -10.59 -16.96 -5.10
CA ARG A 153 -11.81 -17.70 -5.43
C ARG A 153 -13.06 -17.04 -4.86
N ASP A 154 -13.00 -16.67 -3.57
CA ASP A 154 -14.19 -16.27 -2.79
C ASP A 154 -14.08 -14.81 -2.28
N ALA A 155 -12.98 -14.12 -2.56
CA ALA A 155 -12.76 -12.73 -2.13
C ALA A 155 -11.92 -11.92 -3.12
N ALA A 156 -12.30 -10.67 -3.34
CA ALA A 156 -11.48 -9.65 -3.99
C ALA A 156 -10.83 -8.75 -2.95
N LEU A 157 -9.58 -8.42 -3.17
CA LEU A 157 -8.74 -7.65 -2.27
C LEU A 157 -8.24 -6.43 -3.03
N VAL A 158 -8.67 -5.24 -2.65
CA VAL A 158 -8.03 -4.00 -3.09
C VAL A 158 -7.15 -3.51 -1.95
N SER A 159 -5.89 -3.31 -2.24
CA SER A 159 -4.89 -2.86 -1.27
C SER A 159 -4.05 -1.75 -1.83
N GLY A 160 -3.47 -0.93 -0.97
CA GLY A 160 -2.60 0.14 -1.39
C GLY A 160 -1.75 0.69 -0.26
N VAL A 161 -0.90 1.62 -0.64
CA VAL A 161 0.01 2.34 0.24
C VAL A 161 -0.14 3.83 -0.02
N VAL A 162 -0.14 4.61 1.05
CA VAL A 162 -0.08 6.07 1.04
C VAL A 162 1.23 6.52 1.67
N VAL A 163 1.99 7.32 0.96
CA VAL A 163 3.17 8.02 1.49
C VAL A 163 2.69 9.29 2.19
N VAL A 164 2.77 9.32 3.52
CA VAL A 164 2.31 10.47 4.31
C VAL A 164 3.40 11.52 4.45
N ALA A 165 4.60 11.09 4.81
CA ALA A 165 5.81 11.91 4.89
C ALA A 165 7.03 11.08 4.42
N ASP A 166 8.25 11.51 4.73
CA ASP A 166 9.49 10.77 4.45
C ASP A 166 9.75 10.48 2.95
N HIS A 167 9.15 11.25 2.04
CA HIS A 167 9.33 11.05 0.60
C HIS A 167 10.80 11.10 0.17
N ASP A 168 11.63 11.97 0.76
CA ASP A 168 13.06 12.05 0.48
C ASP A 168 13.78 10.76 0.91
N ARG A 169 13.48 10.27 2.13
CA ARG A 169 14.05 9.01 2.62
C ARG A 169 13.63 7.79 1.79
N ILE A 170 12.39 7.78 1.32
CA ILE A 170 11.92 6.73 0.40
C ILE A 170 12.69 6.81 -0.91
N ALA A 171 12.90 8.01 -1.45
CA ALA A 171 13.67 8.21 -2.67
C ALA A 171 15.14 7.79 -2.52
N GLU A 172 15.80 8.18 -1.42
CA GLU A 172 17.18 7.79 -1.09
C GLU A 172 17.40 6.27 -1.04
N VAL A 173 16.41 5.51 -0.57
CA VAL A 173 16.48 4.04 -0.52
C VAL A 173 16.14 3.42 -1.86
N LEU A 174 15.12 3.91 -2.54
CA LEU A 174 14.65 3.31 -3.79
C LEU A 174 15.57 3.59 -4.97
N GLU A 175 16.26 4.73 -5.01
CA GLU A 175 17.17 5.06 -6.11
C GLU A 175 18.25 3.97 -6.33
N PRO A 176 19.09 3.61 -5.34
CA PRO A 176 20.07 2.56 -5.50
C PRO A 176 19.45 1.15 -5.61
N VAL A 177 18.28 0.90 -5.03
CA VAL A 177 17.56 -0.38 -5.17
C VAL A 177 17.10 -0.56 -6.62
N TYR A 178 16.48 0.45 -7.22
CA TYR A 178 16.03 0.42 -8.62
C TYR A 178 17.21 0.38 -9.58
N GLY A 179 18.27 1.12 -9.30
CA GLY A 179 19.52 1.05 -10.04
C GLY A 179 20.14 -0.36 -10.02
N ALA A 180 20.08 -1.06 -8.88
CA ALA A 180 20.52 -2.44 -8.78
C ALA A 180 19.63 -3.40 -9.59
N LEU A 181 18.31 -3.17 -9.63
CA LEU A 181 17.37 -3.95 -10.44
C LEU A 181 17.46 -3.66 -11.94
N GLY A 182 18.15 -2.59 -12.35
CA GLY A 182 18.19 -2.14 -13.75
C GLY A 182 16.87 -1.51 -14.21
N LEU A 183 16.09 -0.94 -13.28
CA LEU A 183 14.79 -0.34 -13.54
C LEU A 183 14.87 1.20 -13.51
N PRO A 184 14.07 1.91 -14.34
CA PRO A 184 14.00 3.35 -14.30
C PRO A 184 13.37 3.80 -12.97
N PHE A 185 13.92 4.88 -12.40
CA PHE A 185 13.39 5.53 -11.21
C PHE A 185 13.87 6.99 -11.14
N GLU A 186 12.94 7.87 -10.83
CA GLU A 186 13.20 9.30 -10.63
C GLU A 186 12.87 9.69 -9.18
N PRO A 187 13.86 10.08 -8.36
CA PRO A 187 13.63 10.47 -6.96
C PRO A 187 12.55 11.54 -6.78
N THR A 188 12.47 12.49 -7.71
CA THR A 188 11.48 13.56 -7.71
C THR A 188 10.05 13.09 -7.96
N ALA A 189 9.87 11.88 -8.51
CA ALA A 189 8.57 11.26 -8.72
C ALA A 189 7.95 10.71 -7.42
N VAL A 190 8.68 10.67 -6.29
CA VAL A 190 8.13 10.29 -4.99
C VAL A 190 7.42 11.49 -4.37
N GLY A 191 6.11 11.40 -4.25
CA GLY A 191 5.26 12.35 -3.55
C GLY A 191 4.94 11.93 -2.12
N SER A 192 4.30 12.81 -1.37
CA SER A 192 3.71 12.51 -0.06
C SER A 192 2.57 13.47 0.25
N VAL A 193 1.73 13.11 1.22
CA VAL A 193 0.70 14.01 1.76
C VAL A 193 1.33 15.32 2.23
N ALA A 194 2.46 15.26 2.94
CA ALA A 194 3.21 16.44 3.39
C ALA A 194 3.71 17.31 2.23
N ARG A 195 4.29 16.69 1.19
CA ARG A 195 4.80 17.40 0.01
C ARG A 195 3.68 18.06 -0.80
N ALA A 196 2.49 17.47 -0.80
CA ALA A 196 1.29 18.06 -1.41
C ALA A 196 0.69 19.22 -0.60
N GLY A 197 1.19 19.50 0.60
CA GLY A 197 0.71 20.54 1.50
C GLY A 197 -0.31 20.09 2.54
N GLY A 198 -0.57 18.78 2.60
CA GLY A 198 -1.47 18.19 3.57
C GLY A 198 -0.81 17.89 4.93
N VAL A 199 -1.59 17.31 5.82
CA VAL A 199 -1.18 17.03 7.20
C VAL A 199 -0.24 15.83 7.27
N ALA A 200 0.99 16.03 7.73
CA ALA A 200 2.05 15.02 7.86
C ALA A 200 1.86 14.10 9.11
N ASP A 201 0.63 13.73 9.42
CA ASP A 201 0.30 12.86 10.56
C ASP A 201 -0.32 11.55 10.05
N PRO A 202 0.42 10.41 10.14
CA PRO A 202 -0.08 9.13 9.68
C PRO A 202 -1.38 8.69 10.38
N GLU A 203 -1.59 9.02 11.64
CA GLU A 203 -2.81 8.65 12.35
C GLU A 203 -4.05 9.40 11.84
N ARG A 204 -3.87 10.64 11.38
CA ARG A 204 -4.96 11.37 10.72
C ARG A 204 -5.30 10.76 9.36
N VAL A 205 -4.28 10.34 8.60
CA VAL A 205 -4.49 9.64 7.32
C VAL A 205 -5.15 8.28 7.55
N VAL A 206 -4.72 7.51 8.57
CA VAL A 206 -5.38 6.24 8.97
C VAL A 206 -6.86 6.46 9.23
N ARG A 207 -7.23 7.47 10.05
CA ARG A 207 -8.64 7.77 10.35
C ARG A 207 -9.41 8.20 9.10
N ALA A 208 -8.83 9.03 8.26
CA ALA A 208 -9.47 9.48 7.02
C ALA A 208 -9.77 8.32 6.07
N LEU A 209 -8.80 7.41 5.88
CA LEU A 209 -8.98 6.21 5.06
C LEU A 209 -10.01 5.25 5.67
N GLN A 210 -10.00 5.03 6.99
CA GLN A 210 -10.99 4.17 7.65
C GLN A 210 -12.40 4.71 7.45
N ASN A 211 -12.61 6.02 7.61
CA ASN A 211 -13.92 6.64 7.46
C ASN A 211 -14.47 6.56 6.04
N ARG A 212 -13.63 6.44 5.03
CA ARG A 212 -14.04 6.31 3.63
C ARG A 212 -14.19 4.86 3.19
N LEU A 213 -13.26 4.00 3.60
CA LEU A 213 -13.23 2.60 3.17
C LEU A 213 -14.22 1.72 3.94
N ALA A 214 -14.64 2.13 5.16
CA ALA A 214 -15.54 1.35 6.00
C ALA A 214 -16.92 1.99 6.10
N THR A 215 -17.96 1.20 5.83
CA THR A 215 -19.36 1.55 6.08
C THR A 215 -19.88 0.74 7.26
N ASP A 216 -20.52 1.37 8.23
CA ASP A 216 -21.05 0.74 9.46
C ASP A 216 -20.02 -0.20 10.13
N PRO A 217 -18.93 0.36 10.70
CA PRO A 217 -17.78 -0.42 11.11
C PRO A 217 -18.00 -1.13 12.45
N HIS A 218 -17.76 -2.45 12.46
CA HIS A 218 -17.44 -3.20 13.68
C HIS A 218 -15.92 -3.24 13.85
N VAL A 219 -15.39 -2.51 14.86
CA VAL A 219 -13.94 -2.30 15.04
C VAL A 219 -13.35 -3.32 16.00
N GLU A 220 -12.27 -3.96 15.54
CA GLU A 220 -11.43 -4.85 16.34
C GLU A 220 -9.96 -4.40 16.29
N TRP A 221 -9.19 -4.70 17.34
CA TRP A 221 -7.75 -4.43 17.36
C TRP A 221 -6.95 -5.70 17.07
N VAL A 222 -5.84 -5.54 16.33
CA VAL A 222 -4.85 -6.61 16.18
C VAL A 222 -4.30 -6.91 17.57
N ARG A 223 -4.38 -8.17 18.00
CA ARG A 223 -3.77 -8.62 19.25
C ARG A 223 -2.28 -8.76 19.02
N GLU A 224 -1.48 -8.14 19.89
CA GLU A 224 -0.06 -8.42 20.00
C GLU A 224 0.07 -9.82 20.63
N THR A 225 0.43 -10.82 19.81
CA THR A 225 0.70 -12.19 20.26
C THR A 225 2.11 -12.56 19.88
#